data_0d421143056a87fafed10b7a43697c7f
#
_entry.id   0d421143056a87fafed10b7a43697c7f
#
_cell.length_a   1.000
_cell.length_b   1.000
_cell.length_c   1.000
_cell.angle_alpha   90.00
_cell.angle_beta   90.00
_cell.angle_gamma   90.00
#
_symmetry.space_group_name_H-M   'P 1'
#
loop_
_entity.id
_entity.type
_entity.pdbx_description
1 polymer ?
#
loop_
_entity_poly.entity_id
_entity_poly.type
_entity_poly.pdbx_seq_one_letter_code
_entity_poly.pdbx_strand_id
1 'polypeptide(L)'
;MANRDNDFISSFKSLKSILKKYEKSLRIIADSNDNYCLNAGYDEKRKAEIYFGGVQIKKNYVSFHLMPVYVNPNLLQKLSPELKKRMQGKSCFNFKVIEKKLITELSMLTKNGFEFYKKNGML
;
A
#
# COMPACT_ATOMS: atom_id res chain seq x y z
N MET A 1 -13.96 11.54 18.79
CA MET A 1 -14.76 10.51 19.23
C MET A 1 -15.24 9.69 18.09
N ALA A 2 -16.52 9.64 17.82
CA ALA A 2 -17.06 8.85 16.73
C ALA A 2 -16.40 9.19 15.40
N ASN A 3 -16.05 10.47 15.20
CA ASN A 3 -15.43 10.92 13.94
C ASN A 3 -14.08 10.30 13.68
N ARG A 4 -13.27 10.08 14.74
CA ARG A 4 -11.94 9.50 14.56
C ARG A 4 -12.03 8.09 14.01
N ASP A 5 -12.90 7.26 14.56
CA ASP A 5 -13.06 5.88 14.11
C ASP A 5 -13.62 5.84 12.70
N ASN A 6 -14.58 6.71 12.39
CA ASN A 6 -15.16 6.81 11.07
C ASN A 6 -14.12 7.26 10.05
N ASP A 7 -13.24 8.19 10.42
CA ASP A 7 -12.17 8.67 9.54
C ASP A 7 -11.20 7.52 9.23
N PHE A 8 -10.86 6.72 10.22
CA PHE A 8 -9.96 5.58 10.01
C PHE A 8 -10.60 4.53 9.12
N ILE A 9 -11.87 4.21 9.35
CA ILE A 9 -12.59 3.26 8.51
C ILE A 9 -12.68 3.76 7.08
N SER A 10 -13.00 5.04 6.89
CA SER A 10 -13.10 5.65 5.57
C SER A 10 -11.75 5.64 4.85
N SER A 11 -10.68 6.02 5.56
CA SER A 11 -9.32 6.00 5.00
C SER A 11 -8.91 4.58 4.63
N PHE A 12 -9.22 3.61 5.49
CA PHE A 12 -8.92 2.21 5.23
C PHE A 12 -9.60 1.74 3.95
N LYS A 13 -10.87 2.03 3.79
CA LYS A 13 -11.64 1.63 2.60
C LYS A 13 -11.09 2.27 1.33
N SER A 14 -10.72 3.55 1.40
CA SER A 14 -10.16 4.25 0.25
C SER A 14 -8.82 3.66 -0.17
N LEU A 15 -7.96 3.40 0.81
CA LEU A 15 -6.64 2.83 0.56
C LEU A 15 -6.75 1.37 0.08
N LYS A 16 -7.65 0.60 0.67
CA LYS A 16 -7.90 -0.78 0.25
C LYS A 16 -8.32 -0.83 -1.22
N SER A 17 -9.15 0.12 -1.66
CA SER A 17 -9.63 0.14 -3.04
C SER A 17 -8.50 0.30 -4.05
N ILE A 18 -7.40 0.96 -3.67
CA ILE A 18 -6.22 1.09 -4.52
C ILE A 18 -5.61 -0.30 -4.79
N LEU A 19 -5.41 -1.07 -3.73
CA LEU A 19 -4.80 -2.40 -3.82
C LEU A 19 -5.74 -3.42 -4.45
N LYS A 20 -7.03 -3.27 -4.21
CA LYS A 20 -8.03 -4.24 -4.64
C LYS A 20 -8.07 -4.42 -6.15
N LYS A 21 -7.67 -3.42 -6.91
CA LYS A 21 -7.59 -3.49 -8.37
C LYS A 21 -6.65 -4.59 -8.86
N TYR A 22 -5.72 -5.00 -8.03
CA TYR A 22 -4.68 -5.96 -8.40
C TYR A 22 -4.89 -7.35 -7.80
N GLU A 23 -5.99 -7.57 -7.09
CA GLU A 23 -6.29 -8.85 -6.41
C GLU A 23 -6.20 -10.05 -7.33
N LYS A 24 -6.67 -9.92 -8.55
CA LYS A 24 -6.73 -11.05 -9.48
C LYS A 24 -5.36 -11.55 -9.88
N SER A 25 -4.36 -10.68 -9.81
CA SER A 25 -2.98 -11.02 -10.18
C SER A 25 -2.11 -11.31 -8.96
N LEU A 26 -2.67 -11.21 -7.77
CA LEU A 26 -1.95 -11.33 -6.50
C LEU A 26 -2.72 -12.28 -5.58
N ARG A 27 -2.11 -12.61 -4.44
CA ARG A 27 -2.71 -13.51 -3.47
C ARG A 27 -3.11 -12.73 -2.21
N ILE A 28 -4.37 -12.81 -1.83
CA ILE A 28 -4.88 -12.19 -0.61
C ILE A 28 -4.42 -13.04 0.57
N ILE A 29 -3.66 -12.44 1.49
CA ILE A 29 -3.19 -13.12 2.69
C ILE A 29 -3.85 -12.63 3.97
N ALA A 30 -4.57 -11.51 3.89
CA ALA A 30 -5.39 -11.01 4.99
C ALA A 30 -6.49 -10.14 4.41
N ASP A 31 -7.71 -10.30 4.90
CA ASP A 31 -8.85 -9.50 4.44
C ASP A 31 -9.88 -9.43 5.55
N SER A 32 -9.67 -8.49 6.46
CA SER A 32 -10.59 -8.23 7.58
C SER A 32 -10.97 -6.75 7.59
N ASN A 33 -11.72 -6.34 8.61
CA ASN A 33 -12.20 -4.97 8.72
C ASN A 33 -11.07 -3.96 8.99
N ASP A 34 -9.91 -4.42 9.42
CA ASP A 34 -8.79 -3.55 9.78
C ASP A 34 -7.46 -3.99 9.20
N ASN A 35 -7.44 -5.01 8.36
CA ASN A 35 -6.19 -5.54 7.81
C ASN A 35 -6.44 -6.20 6.45
N TYR A 36 -5.78 -5.68 5.41
CA TYR A 36 -5.89 -6.21 4.07
C TYR A 36 -4.48 -6.25 3.46
N CYS A 37 -4.01 -7.44 3.07
CA CYS A 37 -2.64 -7.62 2.59
C CYS A 37 -2.60 -8.53 1.38
N LEU A 38 -1.68 -8.23 0.47
CA LEU A 38 -1.49 -8.98 -0.77
C LEU A 38 -0.04 -9.41 -0.92
N ASN A 39 0.16 -10.67 -1.33
CA ASN A 39 1.46 -11.16 -1.75
C ASN A 39 1.50 -11.32 -3.28
N ALA A 40 2.70 -11.21 -3.83
CA ALA A 40 2.97 -11.42 -5.26
C ALA A 40 3.50 -12.83 -5.48
N GLY A 41 4.53 -13.00 -6.32
CA GLY A 41 5.07 -14.30 -6.65
C GLY A 41 5.91 -14.94 -5.55
N TYR A 42 6.44 -16.10 -5.85
CA TYR A 42 7.27 -16.85 -4.92
C TYR A 42 8.75 -16.63 -5.22
N ASP A 43 9.53 -16.35 -4.19
CA ASP A 43 10.99 -16.18 -4.31
C ASP A 43 11.67 -17.48 -3.90
N GLU A 44 12.22 -18.18 -4.88
CA GLU A 44 12.88 -19.47 -4.64
C GLU A 44 14.10 -19.37 -3.73
N LYS A 45 14.82 -18.25 -3.80
CA LYS A 45 16.02 -18.06 -2.98
C LYS A 45 15.68 -17.90 -1.50
N ARG A 46 14.65 -17.12 -1.20
CA ARG A 46 14.21 -16.91 0.17
C ARG A 46 13.22 -17.98 0.64
N LYS A 47 12.71 -18.77 -0.31
CA LYS A 47 11.67 -19.78 -0.04
C LYS A 47 10.45 -19.16 0.63
N ALA A 48 9.98 -18.04 0.08
CA ALA A 48 8.85 -17.30 0.61
C ALA A 48 8.17 -16.52 -0.49
N GLU A 49 6.88 -16.21 -0.29
CA GLU A 49 6.18 -15.32 -1.20
C GLU A 49 6.70 -13.90 -1.06
N ILE A 50 6.66 -13.17 -2.16
CA ILE A 50 7.09 -11.78 -2.21
C ILE A 50 5.91 -10.90 -1.78
N TYR A 51 6.09 -10.09 -0.73
CA TYR A 51 5.06 -9.18 -0.28
C TYR A 51 4.83 -8.07 -1.31
N PHE A 52 3.57 -7.71 -1.57
CA PHE A 52 3.26 -6.60 -2.46
C PHE A 52 2.86 -5.36 -1.69
N GLY A 53 1.83 -5.46 -0.88
CA GLY A 53 1.35 -4.30 -0.14
C GLY A 53 0.18 -4.62 0.75
N GLY A 54 -0.19 -3.65 1.55
CA GLY A 54 -1.31 -3.83 2.47
C GLY A 54 -1.73 -2.53 3.11
N VAL A 55 -2.86 -2.60 3.80
CA VAL A 55 -3.39 -1.48 4.56
C VAL A 55 -3.91 -2.01 5.88
N GLN A 56 -3.62 -1.28 6.97
CA GLN A 56 -4.00 -1.69 8.32
C GLN A 56 -4.45 -0.48 9.12
N ILE A 57 -5.51 -0.66 9.92
CA ILE A 57 -5.90 0.33 10.91
C ILE A 57 -5.07 0.06 12.16
N LYS A 58 -4.28 1.05 12.56
CA LYS A 58 -3.48 1.01 13.78
C LYS A 58 -4.15 1.85 14.85
N LYS A 59 -3.55 1.91 16.03
CA LYS A 59 -4.12 2.65 17.14
C LYS A 59 -4.33 4.13 16.84
N ASN A 60 -3.35 4.77 16.20
CA ASN A 60 -3.35 6.22 16.00
C ASN A 60 -3.32 6.64 14.54
N TYR A 61 -3.37 5.71 13.59
CA TYR A 61 -3.30 6.01 12.16
C TYR A 61 -3.71 4.80 11.33
N VAL A 62 -3.90 5.02 10.04
CA VAL A 62 -4.07 3.95 9.06
C VAL A 62 -2.77 3.88 8.25
N SER A 63 -2.19 2.69 8.17
CA SER A 63 -0.91 2.48 7.49
C SER A 63 -1.14 1.84 6.12
N PHE A 64 -0.53 2.43 5.09
CA PHE A 64 -0.50 1.87 3.74
C PHE A 64 0.93 1.45 3.43
N HIS A 65 1.13 0.17 3.17
CA HIS A 65 2.44 -0.39 2.92
C HIS A 65 2.55 -0.81 1.45
N LEU A 66 3.62 -0.40 0.79
CA LEU A 66 3.85 -0.73 -0.63
C LEU A 66 5.29 -1.19 -0.81
N MET A 67 5.49 -2.51 -0.85
CA MET A 67 6.84 -3.10 -0.89
C MET A 67 7.66 -2.73 -2.14
N PRO A 68 7.05 -2.57 -3.34
CA PRO A 68 7.86 -2.18 -4.51
C PRO A 68 8.72 -0.94 -4.30
N VAL A 69 8.27 0.04 -3.50
CA VAL A 69 9.07 1.25 -3.27
C VAL A 69 10.26 0.98 -2.36
N TYR A 70 10.20 -0.06 -1.55
CA TYR A 70 11.35 -0.51 -0.77
C TYR A 70 12.40 -1.15 -1.69
N VAL A 71 11.94 -1.97 -2.63
CA VAL A 71 12.80 -2.68 -3.57
C VAL A 71 13.41 -1.71 -4.59
N ASN A 72 12.63 -0.71 -5.02
CA ASN A 72 13.06 0.26 -6.01
C ASN A 72 12.70 1.68 -5.55
N PRO A 73 13.57 2.30 -4.74
CA PRO A 73 13.31 3.67 -4.24
C PRO A 73 13.14 4.73 -5.32
N ASN A 74 13.60 4.46 -6.55
CA ASN A 74 13.43 5.40 -7.65
C ASN A 74 11.95 5.68 -7.95
N LEU A 75 11.06 4.76 -7.55
CA LEU A 75 9.61 4.97 -7.70
C LEU A 75 9.11 6.17 -6.91
N LEU A 76 9.87 6.61 -5.90
CA LEU A 76 9.50 7.73 -5.03
C LEU A 76 9.93 9.10 -5.55
N GLN A 77 10.66 9.16 -6.67
CA GLN A 77 11.28 10.41 -7.14
C GLN A 77 10.28 11.53 -7.41
N LYS A 78 9.09 11.19 -7.88
CA LYS A 78 8.10 12.19 -8.29
C LYS A 78 7.01 12.43 -7.25
N LEU A 79 7.17 11.92 -6.04
CA LEU A 79 6.18 12.13 -4.99
C LEU A 79 6.11 13.58 -4.57
N SER A 80 4.88 14.04 -4.30
CA SER A 80 4.67 15.37 -3.74
C SER A 80 5.28 15.45 -2.33
N PRO A 81 5.64 16.67 -1.89
CA PRO A 81 6.10 16.84 -0.51
C PRO A 81 5.05 16.40 0.51
N GLU A 82 3.78 16.59 0.22
CA GLU A 82 2.69 16.18 1.12
C GLU A 82 2.68 14.68 1.34
N LEU A 83 2.84 13.90 0.26
CA LEU A 83 2.84 12.44 0.39
C LEU A 83 4.13 11.95 1.04
N LYS A 84 5.27 12.57 0.73
CA LYS A 84 6.54 12.23 1.36
C LYS A 84 6.49 12.41 2.87
N LYS A 85 5.79 13.43 3.35
CA LYS A 85 5.63 13.67 4.79
C LYS A 85 4.87 12.55 5.50
N ARG A 86 4.09 11.78 4.76
CA ARG A 86 3.33 10.66 5.33
C ARG A 86 4.15 9.39 5.46
N MET A 87 5.35 9.36 4.87
CA MET A 87 6.18 8.16 4.95
C MET A 87 6.73 7.96 6.36
N GLN A 88 6.64 6.70 6.79
CA GLN A 88 7.25 6.23 8.01
C GLN A 88 8.12 5.05 7.62
N GLY A 89 9.43 5.22 7.66
CA GLY A 89 10.35 4.23 7.14
C GLY A 89 10.41 4.30 5.61
N LYS A 90 10.70 3.18 4.96
CA LYS A 90 11.03 3.14 3.53
C LYS A 90 9.89 2.74 2.61
N SER A 91 8.79 2.21 3.15
CA SER A 91 7.71 1.67 2.33
C SER A 91 6.32 1.86 2.91
N CYS A 92 6.19 2.52 4.05
CA CYS A 92 4.90 2.76 4.69
C CYS A 92 4.51 4.22 4.63
N PHE A 93 3.20 4.45 4.49
CA PHE A 93 2.60 5.79 4.50
C PHE A 93 1.50 5.77 5.55
N ASN A 94 1.53 6.73 6.48
CA ASN A 94 0.57 6.77 7.58
C ASN A 94 -0.37 7.96 7.46
N PHE A 95 -1.66 7.70 7.66
CA PHE A 95 -2.71 8.71 7.51
C PHE A 95 -3.69 8.64 8.67
N LYS A 96 -4.24 9.80 9.03
CA LYS A 96 -5.41 9.86 9.91
C LYS A 96 -6.65 10.09 9.06
N VAL A 97 -6.61 11.12 8.23
CA VAL A 97 -7.61 11.38 7.19
C VAL A 97 -6.84 11.51 5.89
N ILE A 98 -7.27 10.83 4.85
CA ILE A 98 -6.55 10.89 3.59
C ILE A 98 -7.30 11.77 2.59
N GLU A 99 -6.57 12.73 2.02
CA GLU A 99 -7.10 13.62 1.00
C GLU A 99 -7.17 12.93 -0.36
N LYS A 100 -8.16 13.33 -1.14
CA LYS A 100 -8.40 12.74 -2.46
C LYS A 100 -7.18 12.82 -3.37
N LYS A 101 -6.46 13.94 -3.33
CA LYS A 101 -5.26 14.10 -4.17
C LYS A 101 -4.16 13.10 -3.82
N LEU A 102 -4.06 12.73 -2.54
CA LEU A 102 -3.07 11.74 -2.11
C LEU A 102 -3.51 10.32 -2.49
N ILE A 103 -4.81 10.06 -2.49
CA ILE A 103 -5.35 8.78 -3.00
C ILE A 103 -4.95 8.62 -4.48
N THR A 104 -5.11 9.66 -5.27
CA THR A 104 -4.76 9.65 -6.69
C THR A 104 -3.26 9.38 -6.87
N GLU A 105 -2.45 10.06 -6.06
CA GLU A 105 -1.00 9.91 -6.11
C GLU A 105 -0.56 8.50 -5.70
N LEU A 106 -1.14 7.95 -4.63
CA LEU A 106 -0.86 6.58 -4.21
C LEU A 106 -1.34 5.56 -5.24
N SER A 107 -2.45 5.82 -5.91
CA SER A 107 -2.95 4.94 -6.97
C SER A 107 -1.92 4.85 -8.10
N MET A 108 -1.34 5.96 -8.49
CA MET A 108 -0.31 6.00 -9.53
C MET A 108 0.96 5.28 -9.06
N LEU A 109 1.36 5.53 -7.82
CA LEU A 109 2.54 4.88 -7.25
C LEU A 109 2.36 3.37 -7.19
N THR A 110 1.17 2.91 -6.80
CA THR A 110 0.85 1.49 -6.72
C THR A 110 0.88 0.86 -8.11
N LYS A 111 0.34 1.55 -9.11
CA LYS A 111 0.40 1.10 -10.50
C LYS A 111 1.85 0.92 -10.95
N ASN A 112 2.68 1.92 -10.69
CA ASN A 112 4.10 1.87 -11.07
C ASN A 112 4.81 0.73 -10.34
N GLY A 113 4.48 0.50 -9.08
CA GLY A 113 5.04 -0.61 -8.31
C GLY A 113 4.63 -1.96 -8.85
N PHE A 114 3.37 -2.10 -9.23
CA PHE A 114 2.86 -3.34 -9.82
C PHE A 114 3.55 -3.62 -11.16
N GLU A 115 3.68 -2.61 -12.01
CA GLU A 115 4.37 -2.75 -13.29
C GLU A 115 5.84 -3.11 -13.09
N PHE A 116 6.48 -2.54 -12.08
CA PHE A 116 7.85 -2.88 -11.74
C PHE A 116 7.98 -4.38 -11.37
N TYR A 117 7.08 -4.87 -10.53
CA TYR A 117 7.07 -6.29 -10.16
C TYR A 117 6.83 -7.18 -11.38
N LYS A 118 5.88 -6.79 -12.21
CA LYS A 118 5.56 -7.55 -13.43
C LYS A 118 6.75 -7.64 -14.37
N LYS A 119 7.41 -6.50 -14.59
CA LYS A 119 8.56 -6.41 -15.50
C LYS A 119 9.75 -7.24 -15.01
N ASN A 120 9.88 -7.38 -13.70
CA ASN A 120 11.01 -8.08 -13.09
C ASN A 120 10.67 -9.52 -12.69
N GLY A 121 9.54 -10.04 -13.15
CA GLY A 121 9.19 -11.44 -12.91
C GLY A 121 8.86 -11.74 -11.45
N MET A 122 8.34 -10.78 -10.72
CA MET A 122 8.06 -10.92 -9.28
C MET A 122 6.59 -11.22 -8.98
N LEU A 123 5.75 -11.32 -9.98
CA LEU A 123 4.33 -11.66 -9.76
C LEU A 123 4.08 -13.14 -9.62
#